data_ef923b2871505ab2b660691eb6de4765
#
_entry.id   ef923b2871505ab2b660691eb6de4765
#
_cell.length_a   1.000
_cell.length_b   1.000
_cell.length_c   1.000
_cell.angle_alpha   90.00
_cell.angle_beta   90.00
_cell.angle_gamma   90.00
#
_symmetry.space_group_name_H-M   'P 1'
#
loop_
_entity.id
_entity.type
_entity.pdbx_description
1 polymer ?
#
loop_
_entity_poly.entity_id
_entity_poly.type
_entity_poly.pdbx_seq_one_letter_code
_entity_poly.pdbx_strand_id
1 'polypeptide(L)'
;MKLNMIAAAALMALAPYSALAETIEVKMLNKGEAGVMVFEPRFVSAEVGDTVVFLPVDKGHNAETIKGMVPEGQDSFTGKMNKEVSVEVTSEGMIGVVCKPHAAMGMVMVIQVGGADAPEGFLDAKMPRKAKEAFEEILAEGAAS
;
A
#
# COMPACT_ATOMS: atom_id res chain seq x y z
N MET A 1 53.64 -42.05 6.06
CA MET A 1 52.40 -41.78 6.82
C MET A 1 51.62 -40.70 6.05
N LYS A 2 50.58 -41.07 5.28
CA LYS A 2 49.80 -40.14 4.46
C LYS A 2 48.55 -39.73 5.27
N LEU A 3 48.46 -38.46 5.62
CA LEU A 3 47.32 -37.91 6.35
C LEU A 3 46.22 -37.51 5.35
N ASN A 4 45.14 -38.29 5.31
CA ASN A 4 43.98 -37.94 4.51
C ASN A 4 43.12 -36.92 5.27
N MET A 5 43.13 -35.68 4.80
CA MET A 5 42.17 -34.68 5.25
C MET A 5 40.83 -34.87 4.52
N ILE A 6 39.83 -35.35 5.24
CA ILE A 6 38.46 -35.41 4.77
C ILE A 6 37.87 -34.04 5.02
N ALA A 7 37.65 -33.27 3.95
CA ALA A 7 36.91 -32.02 4.00
C ALA A 7 35.40 -32.35 4.07
N ALA A 8 34.78 -32.15 5.22
CA ALA A 8 33.33 -32.22 5.36
C ALA A 8 32.70 -30.94 4.82
N ALA A 9 32.10 -30.98 3.65
CA ALA A 9 31.30 -29.90 3.12
C ALA A 9 29.94 -29.87 3.84
N ALA A 10 29.76 -28.88 4.71
CA ALA A 10 28.46 -28.64 5.34
C ALA A 10 27.51 -28.06 4.29
N LEU A 11 26.54 -28.84 3.85
CA LEU A 11 25.45 -28.40 2.99
C LEU A 11 24.47 -27.61 3.88
N MET A 12 24.54 -26.27 3.85
CA MET A 12 23.51 -25.43 4.44
C MET A 12 22.24 -25.54 3.60
N ALA A 13 21.26 -26.27 4.10
CA ALA A 13 19.92 -26.29 3.53
C ALA A 13 19.26 -24.92 3.78
N LEU A 14 19.12 -24.09 2.73
CA LEU A 14 18.24 -22.94 2.75
C LEU A 14 16.80 -23.45 2.79
N ALA A 15 16.19 -23.43 3.98
CA ALA A 15 14.77 -23.66 4.11
C ALA A 15 14.02 -22.52 3.38
N PRO A 16 13.02 -22.82 2.55
CA PRO A 16 12.20 -21.76 1.94
C PRO A 16 11.48 -21.01 3.06
N TYR A 17 11.80 -19.72 3.19
CA TYR A 17 11.07 -18.84 4.09
C TYR A 17 9.71 -18.53 3.44
N SER A 18 8.67 -19.25 3.86
CA SER A 18 7.30 -18.91 3.49
C SER A 18 6.92 -17.64 4.24
N ALA A 19 6.95 -16.50 3.55
CA ALA A 19 6.36 -15.29 4.08
C ALA A 19 4.87 -15.55 4.29
N LEU A 20 4.39 -15.39 5.53
CA LEU A 20 2.97 -15.48 5.84
C LEU A 20 2.32 -14.18 5.36
N ALA A 21 1.15 -14.30 4.72
CA ALA A 21 0.33 -13.16 4.34
C ALA A 21 -0.04 -12.35 5.58
N GLU A 22 0.16 -11.03 5.52
CA GLU A 22 -0.12 -10.10 6.60
C GLU A 22 -1.44 -9.37 6.37
N THR A 23 -2.05 -8.91 7.48
CA THR A 23 -3.18 -7.99 7.44
C THR A 23 -2.71 -6.62 7.93
N ILE A 24 -2.83 -5.61 7.08
CA ILE A 24 -2.39 -4.25 7.33
C ILE A 24 -3.62 -3.37 7.50
N GLU A 25 -3.79 -2.76 8.66
CA GLU A 25 -4.93 -1.90 8.95
C GLU A 25 -4.64 -0.45 8.59
N VAL A 26 -5.60 0.20 7.95
CA VAL A 26 -5.61 1.62 7.61
C VAL A 26 -6.87 2.26 8.17
N LYS A 27 -6.72 3.23 9.05
CA LYS A 27 -7.84 3.95 9.65
C LYS A 27 -8.31 5.10 8.76
N MET A 28 -9.60 5.28 8.66
CA MET A 28 -10.23 6.44 8.02
C MET A 28 -10.66 7.42 9.11
N LEU A 29 -10.02 8.61 9.16
CA LEU A 29 -10.11 9.54 10.29
C LEU A 29 -10.49 10.95 9.84
N ASN A 30 -11.31 11.62 10.68
CA ASN A 30 -11.54 13.05 10.56
C ASN A 30 -10.28 13.86 10.93
N LYS A 31 -9.48 13.33 11.87
CA LYS A 31 -8.22 13.94 12.31
C LYS A 31 -7.23 12.85 12.72
N GLY A 32 -6.04 12.90 12.17
CA GLY A 32 -4.91 12.02 12.49
C GLY A 32 -3.61 12.82 12.56
N GLU A 33 -2.48 12.12 12.60
CA GLU A 33 -1.15 12.75 12.69
C GLU A 33 -0.85 13.67 11.50
N ALA A 34 -1.21 13.26 10.28
CA ALA A 34 -0.94 14.03 9.07
C ALA A 34 -1.91 15.22 8.84
N GLY A 35 -2.94 15.39 9.66
CA GLY A 35 -3.90 16.48 9.55
C GLY A 35 -5.35 16.04 9.64
N VAL A 36 -6.23 16.75 8.93
CA VAL A 36 -7.67 16.49 8.89
C VAL A 36 -8.04 15.68 7.64
N MET A 37 -9.07 14.84 7.76
CA MET A 37 -9.56 13.98 6.68
C MET A 37 -8.42 13.16 6.10
N VAL A 38 -7.97 12.13 6.83
CA VAL A 38 -6.77 11.35 6.51
C VAL A 38 -7.00 9.85 6.60
N PHE A 39 -6.27 9.12 5.76
CA PHE A 39 -5.94 7.72 6.00
C PHE A 39 -4.74 7.65 6.94
N GLU A 40 -4.74 6.71 7.87
CA GLU A 40 -3.62 6.53 8.80
C GLU A 40 -3.31 5.02 8.98
N PRO A 41 -2.13 4.58 8.52
CA PRO A 41 -1.10 5.36 7.81
C PRO A 41 -1.52 5.76 6.39
N ARG A 42 -0.90 6.79 5.83
CA ARG A 42 -1.16 7.23 4.45
C ARG A 42 -0.22 6.62 3.40
N PHE A 43 0.77 5.86 3.86
CA PHE A 43 1.66 5.02 3.04
C PHE A 43 1.77 3.64 3.67
N VAL A 44 1.60 2.61 2.87
CA VAL A 44 1.68 1.21 3.29
C VAL A 44 2.61 0.46 2.34
N SER A 45 3.57 -0.27 2.90
CA SER A 45 4.35 -1.27 2.17
C SER A 45 3.71 -2.64 2.40
N ALA A 46 3.42 -3.34 1.32
CA ALA A 46 2.80 -4.67 1.34
C ALA A 46 3.52 -5.60 0.38
N GLU A 47 3.35 -6.90 0.61
CA GLU A 47 3.79 -7.94 -0.32
C GLU A 47 2.57 -8.57 -1.01
N VAL A 48 2.78 -9.16 -2.18
CA VAL A 48 1.71 -9.89 -2.88
C VAL A 48 1.18 -11.00 -1.97
N GLY A 49 -0.14 -11.02 -1.78
CA GLY A 49 -0.83 -11.92 -0.87
C GLY A 49 -1.27 -11.29 0.45
N ASP A 50 -0.74 -10.11 0.79
CA ASP A 50 -1.19 -9.36 1.97
C ASP A 50 -2.61 -8.81 1.76
N THR A 51 -3.27 -8.50 2.86
CA THR A 51 -4.59 -7.86 2.87
C THR A 51 -4.50 -6.50 3.53
N VAL A 52 -4.95 -5.46 2.84
CA VAL A 52 -5.11 -4.12 3.41
C VAL A 52 -6.57 -3.93 3.81
N VAL A 53 -6.80 -3.60 5.08
CA VAL A 53 -8.14 -3.39 5.65
C VAL A 53 -8.33 -1.93 6.00
N PHE A 54 -9.32 -1.29 5.38
CA PHE A 54 -9.71 0.09 5.65
C PHE A 54 -10.81 0.13 6.70
N LEU A 55 -10.51 0.70 7.86
CA LEU A 55 -11.40 0.76 9.02
C LEU A 55 -12.11 2.12 9.10
N PRO A 56 -13.45 2.16 9.06
CA PRO A 56 -14.22 3.40 9.21
C PRO A 56 -14.30 3.83 10.68
N VAL A 57 -13.18 4.30 11.25
CA VAL A 57 -13.13 4.76 12.65
C VAL A 57 -14.04 5.94 12.86
N ASP A 58 -13.95 6.93 11.96
CA ASP A 58 -14.90 8.06 11.91
C ASP A 58 -15.88 7.88 10.75
N LYS A 59 -17.05 8.51 10.86
CA LYS A 59 -18.07 8.50 9.81
C LYS A 59 -17.78 9.50 8.70
N GLY A 60 -18.33 9.24 7.52
CA GLY A 60 -18.23 10.13 6.36
C GLY A 60 -17.12 9.78 5.41
N HIS A 61 -16.55 8.58 5.52
CA HIS A 61 -15.42 8.12 4.68
C HIS A 61 -15.74 6.86 3.91
N ASN A 62 -15.03 6.72 2.79
CA ASN A 62 -14.88 5.48 2.06
C ASN A 62 -13.43 5.31 1.58
N ALA A 63 -13.10 4.15 1.05
CA ALA A 63 -11.85 3.91 0.36
C ALA A 63 -12.13 3.33 -1.02
N GLU A 64 -11.56 3.93 -2.05
CA GLU A 64 -11.65 3.45 -3.42
C GLU A 64 -10.37 3.73 -4.20
N THR A 65 -10.10 2.90 -5.20
CA THR A 65 -8.96 3.13 -6.11
C THR A 65 -9.25 4.25 -7.09
N ILE A 66 -8.21 4.98 -7.46
CA ILE A 66 -8.28 5.98 -8.55
C ILE A 66 -8.01 5.28 -9.89
N LYS A 67 -8.84 5.57 -10.88
CA LYS A 67 -8.66 5.04 -12.25
C LYS A 67 -7.30 5.46 -12.82
N GLY A 68 -6.52 4.49 -13.26
CA GLY A 68 -5.16 4.71 -13.77
C GLY A 68 -4.06 4.63 -12.71
N MET A 69 -4.42 4.39 -11.43
CA MET A 69 -3.49 4.25 -10.32
C MET A 69 -3.56 2.85 -9.69
N VAL A 70 -3.72 1.84 -10.52
CA VAL A 70 -3.76 0.44 -10.12
C VAL A 70 -2.87 -0.35 -11.08
N PRO A 71 -1.94 -1.18 -10.59
CA PRO A 71 -1.07 -1.98 -11.45
C PRO A 71 -1.87 -3.04 -12.21
N GLU A 72 -1.31 -3.51 -13.31
CA GLU A 72 -1.89 -4.62 -14.08
C GLU A 72 -1.99 -5.87 -13.21
N GLY A 73 -3.11 -6.57 -13.28
CA GLY A 73 -3.39 -7.77 -12.48
C GLY A 73 -3.98 -7.51 -11.10
N GLN A 74 -4.03 -6.24 -10.66
CA GLN A 74 -4.72 -5.84 -9.45
C GLN A 74 -6.12 -5.31 -9.78
N ASP A 75 -7.14 -5.86 -9.15
CA ASP A 75 -8.51 -5.37 -9.30
C ASP A 75 -8.70 -4.01 -8.62
N SER A 76 -9.42 -3.13 -9.29
CA SER A 76 -9.91 -1.89 -8.69
C SER A 76 -11.01 -2.19 -7.67
N PHE A 77 -11.10 -1.37 -6.63
CA PHE A 77 -12.17 -1.49 -5.64
C PHE A 77 -12.86 -0.15 -5.38
N THR A 78 -14.12 -0.23 -4.99
CA THR A 78 -14.94 0.92 -4.58
C THR A 78 -15.66 0.55 -3.30
N GLY A 79 -15.16 1.05 -2.18
CA GLY A 79 -15.75 0.85 -0.86
C GLY A 79 -17.02 1.68 -0.67
N LYS A 80 -17.98 1.10 0.06
CA LYS A 80 -19.19 1.82 0.46
C LYS A 80 -18.91 2.79 1.60
N MET A 81 -19.70 3.85 1.66
CA MET A 81 -19.62 4.85 2.73
C MET A 81 -19.79 4.21 4.12
N ASN A 82 -18.90 4.57 5.05
CA ASN A 82 -18.91 4.07 6.43
C ASN A 82 -18.81 2.54 6.58
N LYS A 83 -18.22 1.87 5.61
CA LYS A 83 -18.02 0.43 5.64
C LYS A 83 -16.53 0.09 5.61
N GLU A 84 -16.20 -0.97 6.33
CA GLU A 84 -14.90 -1.63 6.20
C GLU A 84 -14.72 -2.17 4.78
N VAL A 85 -13.51 -2.04 4.27
CA VAL A 85 -13.09 -2.59 2.97
C VAL A 85 -11.83 -3.41 3.18
N SER A 86 -11.86 -4.66 2.76
CA SER A 86 -10.69 -5.55 2.75
C SER A 86 -10.25 -5.77 1.32
N VAL A 87 -8.98 -5.54 1.04
CA VAL A 87 -8.38 -5.66 -0.30
C VAL A 87 -7.17 -6.55 -0.23
N GLU A 88 -7.20 -7.69 -0.90
CA GLU A 88 -6.01 -8.49 -1.14
C GLU A 88 -5.17 -7.85 -2.23
N VAL A 89 -3.87 -7.67 -1.99
CA VAL A 89 -2.94 -7.17 -3.00
C VAL A 89 -2.37 -8.34 -3.79
N THR A 90 -2.58 -8.30 -5.11
CA THR A 90 -2.35 -9.43 -6.00
C THR A 90 -1.24 -9.18 -7.02
N SER A 91 -0.78 -7.94 -7.16
CA SER A 91 0.25 -7.58 -8.13
C SER A 91 1.21 -6.54 -7.55
N GLU A 92 2.50 -6.68 -7.90
CA GLU A 92 3.50 -5.68 -7.59
C GLU A 92 3.18 -4.34 -8.28
N GLY A 93 3.50 -3.25 -7.62
CA GLY A 93 3.27 -1.90 -8.14
C GLY A 93 2.77 -0.95 -7.06
N MET A 94 2.25 0.19 -7.49
CA MET A 94 1.64 1.16 -6.59
C MET A 94 0.15 1.31 -6.85
N ILE A 95 -0.62 1.35 -5.77
CA ILE A 95 -2.08 1.55 -5.79
C ILE A 95 -2.38 2.89 -5.15
N GLY A 96 -3.04 3.78 -5.90
CA GLY A 96 -3.55 5.04 -5.39
C GLY A 96 -4.98 4.88 -4.89
N VAL A 97 -5.20 5.25 -3.61
CA VAL A 97 -6.49 5.15 -2.92
C VAL A 97 -6.96 6.54 -2.52
N VAL A 98 -8.24 6.77 -2.63
CA VAL A 98 -8.89 8.04 -2.30
C VAL A 98 -10.14 7.82 -1.44
N CYS A 99 -10.40 8.75 -0.54
CA CYS A 99 -11.73 8.94 0.06
C CYS A 99 -12.50 9.91 -0.83
N LYS A 100 -13.50 9.41 -1.55
CA LYS A 100 -14.20 10.18 -2.58
C LYS A 100 -14.80 11.50 -2.08
N PRO A 101 -15.54 11.55 -0.95
CA PRO A 101 -16.10 12.81 -0.45
C PRO A 101 -15.05 13.84 -0.03
N HIS A 102 -13.83 13.42 0.32
CA HIS A 102 -12.75 14.30 0.78
C HIS A 102 -11.54 14.35 -0.17
N ALA A 103 -11.70 13.91 -1.42
CA ALA A 103 -10.65 13.99 -2.43
C ALA A 103 -10.15 15.44 -2.64
N ALA A 104 -11.05 16.40 -2.66
CA ALA A 104 -10.72 17.83 -2.79
C ALA A 104 -9.96 18.40 -1.57
N MET A 105 -9.96 17.69 -0.45
CA MET A 105 -9.19 18.01 0.75
C MET A 105 -7.84 17.28 0.82
N GLY A 106 -7.55 16.38 -0.14
CA GLY A 106 -6.32 15.61 -0.18
C GLY A 106 -6.35 14.32 0.63
N MET A 107 -7.55 13.76 0.91
CA MET A 107 -7.66 12.47 1.60
C MET A 107 -7.35 11.32 0.66
N VAL A 108 -6.07 11.01 0.54
CA VAL A 108 -5.52 9.96 -0.31
C VAL A 108 -4.44 9.17 0.42
N MET A 109 -4.12 8.00 -0.10
CA MET A 109 -3.01 7.19 0.37
C MET A 109 -2.42 6.31 -0.74
N VAL A 110 -1.24 5.76 -0.49
CA VAL A 110 -0.53 4.86 -1.40
C VAL A 110 -0.31 3.50 -0.73
N ILE A 111 -0.58 2.43 -1.47
CA ILE A 111 -0.12 1.08 -1.14
C ILE A 111 1.01 0.74 -2.13
N GLN A 112 2.21 0.55 -1.61
CA GLN A 112 3.36 0.05 -2.36
C GLN A 112 3.43 -1.46 -2.21
N VAL A 113 3.35 -2.20 -3.30
CA VAL A 113 3.40 -3.67 -3.30
C VAL A 113 4.72 -4.16 -3.90
N GLY A 114 5.44 -5.00 -3.14
CA GLY A 114 6.69 -5.59 -3.58
C GLY A 114 7.85 -4.59 -3.69
N GLY A 115 7.81 -3.47 -2.98
CA GLY A 115 8.85 -2.45 -3.02
C GLY A 115 8.98 -1.72 -4.37
N ALA A 116 7.95 -1.78 -5.22
CA ALA A 116 7.96 -1.16 -6.55
C ALA A 116 7.97 0.37 -6.46
N ASP A 117 8.67 1.01 -7.39
CA ASP A 117 8.61 2.47 -7.56
C ASP A 117 7.29 2.89 -8.24
N ALA A 118 6.94 4.17 -8.08
CA ALA A 118 5.82 4.75 -8.82
C ALA A 118 6.11 4.70 -10.33
N PRO A 119 5.20 4.14 -11.14
CA PRO A 119 5.40 4.11 -12.57
C PRO A 119 5.34 5.52 -13.17
N GLU A 120 5.96 5.69 -14.34
CA GLU A 120 5.81 6.92 -15.12
C GLU A 120 4.33 7.23 -15.35
N GLY A 121 3.94 8.48 -15.14
CA GLY A 121 2.55 8.92 -15.30
C GLY A 121 1.61 8.52 -14.16
N PHE A 122 2.10 7.97 -13.05
CA PHE A 122 1.24 7.59 -11.92
C PHE A 122 0.37 8.75 -11.42
N LEU A 123 0.89 9.97 -11.40
CA LEU A 123 0.19 11.18 -10.98
C LEU A 123 -0.55 11.92 -12.12
N ASP A 124 -0.61 11.33 -13.32
CA ASP A 124 -1.37 11.89 -14.46
C ASP A 124 -2.86 11.54 -14.41
N ALA A 125 -3.26 10.68 -13.48
CA ALA A 125 -4.66 10.35 -13.25
C ALA A 125 -5.48 11.61 -12.92
N LYS A 126 -6.72 11.63 -13.38
CA LYS A 126 -7.62 12.76 -13.12
C LYS A 126 -8.03 12.80 -11.65
N MET A 127 -7.61 13.85 -10.95
CA MET A 127 -7.90 14.05 -9.54
C MET A 127 -7.90 15.54 -9.17
N PRO A 128 -8.49 15.94 -8.02
CA PRO A 128 -8.36 17.30 -7.50
C PRO A 128 -6.90 17.67 -7.22
N ARG A 129 -6.56 18.97 -7.36
CA ARG A 129 -5.20 19.48 -7.15
C ARG A 129 -4.62 19.09 -5.78
N LYS A 130 -5.40 19.23 -4.69
CA LYS A 130 -4.94 18.85 -3.35
C LYS A 130 -4.69 17.34 -3.19
N ALA A 131 -5.43 16.50 -3.90
CA ALA A 131 -5.16 15.07 -3.93
C ALA A 131 -3.80 14.79 -4.59
N LYS A 132 -3.50 15.44 -5.72
CA LYS A 132 -2.21 15.32 -6.39
C LYS A 132 -1.06 15.79 -5.52
N GLU A 133 -1.17 16.97 -4.89
CA GLU A 133 -0.19 17.50 -3.95
C GLU A 133 0.07 16.53 -2.78
N ALA A 134 -1.01 15.95 -2.22
CA ALA A 134 -0.89 14.97 -1.15
C ALA A 134 -0.19 13.67 -1.61
N PHE A 135 -0.48 13.17 -2.80
CA PHE A 135 0.25 12.04 -3.36
C PHE A 135 1.74 12.34 -3.55
N GLU A 136 2.10 13.52 -4.02
CA GLU A 136 3.50 13.96 -4.17
C GLU A 136 4.23 13.93 -2.81
N GLU A 137 3.61 14.43 -1.75
CA GLU A 137 4.15 14.39 -0.39
C GLU A 137 4.31 12.94 0.11
N ILE A 138 3.26 12.11 -0.05
CA ILE A 138 3.25 10.72 0.40
C ILE A 138 4.35 9.91 -0.30
N LEU A 139 4.52 10.08 -1.60
CA LEU A 139 5.57 9.39 -2.36
C LEU A 139 6.96 9.83 -1.94
N ALA A 140 7.16 11.11 -1.63
CA ALA A 140 8.43 11.63 -1.12
C ALA A 140 8.76 11.06 0.26
N GLU A 141 7.77 10.93 1.16
CA GLU A 141 7.92 10.31 2.48
C GLU A 141 8.21 8.81 2.37
N GLY A 142 7.49 8.09 1.52
CA GLY A 142 7.67 6.66 1.27
C GLY A 142 9.05 6.33 0.69
N ALA A 143 9.61 7.18 -0.16
CA ALA A 143 10.95 6.99 -0.72
C ALA A 143 12.07 7.23 0.29
N ALA A 144 11.80 7.91 1.41
CA ALA A 144 12.76 8.22 2.48
C ALA A 144 12.76 7.17 3.60
N SER A 145 11.91 6.14 3.52
CA SER A 145 11.68 5.13 4.57
C SER A 145 12.57 3.90 4.40
#